data_a30f46106c6561fd2e3ad84281182438
#
_entry.id   a30f46106c6561fd2e3ad84281182438
#
_cell.length_a   1.000
_cell.length_b   1.000
_cell.length_c   1.000
_cell.angle_alpha   90.00
_cell.angle_beta   90.00
_cell.angle_gamma   90.00
#
_symmetry.space_group_name_H-M   'P 1'
#
loop_
_entity.id
_entity.type
_entity.pdbx_description
1 polymer ?
#
loop_
_entity_poly.entity_id
_entity_poly.type
_entity_poly.pdbx_seq_one_letter_code
_entity_poly.pdbx_strand_id
1 'polypeptide(L)'
;MLLVEAAQRLAGQPVHLLLPMEMCSFLRTEPWPSKRRADVQAIAFAIEEQLGEDLEGVHVSAGRRDRQGCYPVLVTHKARFRALLQLLAQLGVHVSSVQVDANLLPDDSTVAVDWYDRRVVGGHVHLALSTEALMALEPLFAAPLAWLDNTDSMTLIEDALWRGHAQSIDLLQGEFAPARRAWPWATVAVAALSLLMLDWGFTQARIQTLEGQAQQLHAQSLQRFQALYPQQTRIVDLSAQLDALQKQGATPSATALARLVRLTEQVIGAGNIDVQRLDFRSGDGWKVQLTASSFNELDQLRERGQQSGMPLRIGNASKDGNRVSAVLMLEETL
;
A
#
# COMPACT_ATOMS: atom_id res chain seq x y z
N MET A 1 -0.69 -44.89 -21.87
CA MET A 1 -1.32 -44.06 -22.90
C MET A 1 -2.04 -42.84 -22.27
N LEU A 2 -2.94 -43.08 -21.31
CA LEU A 2 -3.73 -42.02 -20.64
C LEU A 2 -2.91 -40.90 -19.95
N LEU A 3 -1.80 -41.22 -19.30
CA LEU A 3 -0.97 -40.24 -18.58
C LEU A 3 -0.28 -39.24 -19.53
N VAL A 4 0.23 -39.73 -20.67
CA VAL A 4 0.87 -38.86 -21.69
C VAL A 4 -0.16 -37.93 -22.37
N GLU A 5 -1.35 -38.43 -22.62
CA GLU A 5 -2.44 -37.62 -23.21
C GLU A 5 -2.92 -36.58 -22.20
N ALA A 6 -3.08 -36.92 -20.93
CA ALA A 6 -3.39 -35.98 -19.88
C ALA A 6 -2.29 -34.92 -19.71
N ALA A 7 -1.02 -35.30 -19.75
CA ALA A 7 0.10 -34.39 -19.69
C ALA A 7 0.11 -33.36 -20.83
N GLN A 8 -0.22 -33.81 -22.05
CA GLN A 8 -0.34 -32.92 -23.20
C GLN A 8 -1.49 -31.89 -23.06
N ARG A 9 -2.61 -32.29 -22.46
CA ARG A 9 -3.74 -31.37 -22.17
C ARG A 9 -3.44 -30.38 -21.10
N LEU A 10 -2.61 -30.75 -20.09
CA LEU A 10 -2.25 -29.94 -18.94
C LEU A 10 -0.95 -29.15 -19.15
N ALA A 11 -0.31 -29.25 -20.31
CA ALA A 11 0.94 -28.59 -20.60
C ALA A 11 0.84 -27.07 -20.38
N GLY A 12 1.74 -26.52 -19.57
CA GLY A 12 1.80 -25.08 -19.25
C GLY A 12 0.79 -24.59 -18.22
N GLN A 13 -0.08 -25.44 -17.69
CA GLN A 13 -1.00 -25.09 -16.60
C GLN A 13 -0.47 -25.58 -15.26
N PRO A 14 -0.70 -24.83 -14.15
CA PRO A 14 -0.40 -25.33 -12.82
C PRO A 14 -1.39 -26.45 -12.44
N VAL A 15 -0.86 -27.60 -12.06
CA VAL A 15 -1.65 -28.77 -11.70
C VAL A 15 -1.63 -29.00 -10.21
N HIS A 16 -2.80 -29.22 -9.62
CA HIS A 16 -2.96 -29.70 -8.26
C HIS A 16 -3.05 -31.23 -8.30
N LEU A 17 -2.06 -31.89 -7.73
CA LEU A 17 -2.01 -33.35 -7.70
C LEU A 17 -2.74 -33.87 -6.46
N LEU A 18 -3.63 -34.83 -6.66
CA LEU A 18 -4.29 -35.52 -5.58
C LEU A 18 -3.68 -36.93 -5.44
N LEU A 19 -3.10 -37.20 -4.28
CA LEU A 19 -2.56 -38.51 -3.94
C LEU A 19 -3.59 -39.34 -3.19
N PRO A 20 -3.65 -40.65 -3.44
CA PRO A 20 -4.46 -41.55 -2.65
C PRO A 20 -3.85 -41.75 -1.24
N MET A 21 -4.72 -41.83 -0.23
CA MET A 21 -4.32 -41.98 1.16
C MET A 21 -3.50 -43.25 1.41
N GLU A 22 -3.65 -44.29 0.60
CA GLU A 22 -2.86 -45.53 0.66
C GLU A 22 -1.35 -45.33 0.46
N MET A 23 -0.98 -44.19 -0.13
CA MET A 23 0.43 -43.79 -0.33
C MET A 23 0.99 -43.00 0.84
N CYS A 24 0.15 -42.69 1.83
CA CYS A 24 0.50 -41.82 2.94
C CYS A 24 0.08 -42.44 4.28
N SER A 25 0.72 -42.00 5.34
CA SER A 25 0.30 -42.25 6.72
C SER A 25 -0.07 -40.90 7.36
N PHE A 26 -1.18 -40.88 8.07
CA PHE A 26 -1.59 -39.69 8.84
C PHE A 26 -1.26 -39.92 10.31
N LEU A 27 -0.50 -39.00 10.87
CA LEU A 27 -0.05 -39.03 12.27
C LEU A 27 -0.39 -37.69 12.94
N ARG A 28 -0.39 -37.67 14.24
CA ARG A 28 -0.50 -36.46 15.06
C ARG A 28 0.58 -36.44 16.12
N THR A 29 1.16 -35.28 16.33
CA THR A 29 2.08 -35.10 17.46
C THR A 29 1.31 -35.04 18.77
N GLU A 30 1.99 -35.22 19.87
CA GLU A 30 1.49 -34.77 21.16
C GLU A 30 1.31 -33.25 21.20
N PRO A 31 0.56 -32.69 22.19
CA PRO A 31 0.40 -31.25 22.34
C PRO A 31 1.76 -30.56 22.46
N TRP A 32 2.04 -29.66 21.54
CA TRP A 32 3.33 -28.96 21.44
C TRP A 32 3.53 -27.98 22.60
N PRO A 33 4.62 -28.03 23.35
CA PRO A 33 4.80 -27.21 24.55
C PRO A 33 4.98 -25.72 24.27
N SER A 34 5.47 -25.36 23.09
CA SER A 34 5.75 -23.97 22.72
C SER A 34 4.61 -23.36 21.92
N LYS A 35 4.32 -22.06 22.14
CA LYS A 35 3.39 -21.28 21.30
C LYS A 35 4.01 -20.89 19.94
N ARG A 36 5.33 -20.96 19.79
CA ARG A 36 6.01 -20.69 18.52
C ARG A 36 5.77 -21.83 17.54
N ARG A 37 5.72 -21.52 16.27
CA ARG A 37 5.62 -22.52 15.20
C ARG A 37 6.83 -23.46 15.30
N ALA A 38 6.56 -24.78 15.36
CA ALA A 38 7.61 -25.77 15.36
C ALA A 38 8.28 -25.86 13.98
N ASP A 39 9.55 -26.18 13.97
CA ASP A 39 10.25 -26.56 12.75
C ASP A 39 9.80 -27.96 12.31
N VAL A 40 9.75 -28.20 11.00
CA VAL A 40 9.33 -29.48 10.41
C VAL A 40 10.26 -30.60 10.87
N GLN A 41 11.55 -30.37 11.05
CA GLN A 41 12.48 -31.32 11.58
C GLN A 41 12.13 -31.72 13.04
N ALA A 42 11.82 -30.75 13.89
CA ALA A 42 11.42 -31.05 15.27
C ALA A 42 10.11 -31.86 15.33
N ILE A 43 9.16 -31.54 14.41
CA ILE A 43 7.92 -32.31 14.29
C ILE A 43 8.23 -33.76 13.83
N ALA A 44 9.14 -33.93 12.86
CA ALA A 44 9.53 -35.23 12.36
C ALA A 44 10.15 -36.13 13.47
N PHE A 45 11.02 -35.58 14.29
CA PHE A 45 11.56 -36.30 15.47
C PHE A 45 10.48 -36.65 16.50
N ALA A 46 9.49 -35.78 16.70
CA ALA A 46 8.42 -36.04 17.67
C ALA A 46 7.47 -37.16 17.26
N ILE A 47 7.44 -37.53 15.97
CA ILE A 47 6.63 -38.67 15.47
C ILE A 47 7.48 -39.88 15.11
N GLU A 48 8.80 -39.83 15.29
CA GLU A 48 9.73 -40.90 14.87
C GLU A 48 9.35 -42.27 15.45
N GLU A 49 8.97 -42.33 16.73
CA GLU A 49 8.54 -43.56 17.38
C GLU A 49 7.24 -44.17 16.82
N GLN A 50 6.44 -43.35 16.11
CA GLN A 50 5.19 -43.77 15.46
C GLN A 50 5.42 -44.25 14.02
N LEU A 51 6.62 -44.07 13.48
CA LEU A 51 6.98 -44.48 12.12
C LEU A 51 7.36 -45.94 12.09
N GLY A 52 6.94 -46.67 11.05
CA GLY A 52 7.37 -48.02 10.78
C GLY A 52 8.68 -48.12 9.96
N GLU A 53 9.25 -46.97 9.57
CA GLU A 53 10.43 -46.86 8.73
C GLU A 53 11.35 -45.75 9.28
N ASP A 54 12.62 -45.78 8.88
CA ASP A 54 13.58 -44.74 9.27
C ASP A 54 13.18 -43.38 8.75
N LEU A 55 13.40 -42.34 9.55
CA LEU A 55 13.06 -40.97 9.24
C LEU A 55 13.68 -40.46 7.90
N GLU A 56 14.86 -40.98 7.53
CA GLU A 56 15.52 -40.66 6.27
C GLU A 56 14.81 -41.23 5.04
N GLY A 57 14.06 -42.32 5.20
CA GLY A 57 13.31 -43.00 4.14
C GLY A 57 11.96 -42.34 3.83
N VAL A 58 11.49 -41.47 4.72
CA VAL A 58 10.17 -40.83 4.61
C VAL A 58 10.26 -39.35 4.37
N HIS A 59 9.20 -38.80 3.74
CA HIS A 59 8.97 -37.37 3.61
C HIS A 59 7.84 -36.98 4.57
N VAL A 60 8.14 -36.04 5.46
CA VAL A 60 7.25 -35.53 6.50
C VAL A 60 6.72 -34.19 6.10
N SER A 61 5.40 -34.03 6.06
CA SER A 61 4.71 -32.79 5.79
C SER A 61 3.79 -32.42 6.95
N ALA A 62 4.04 -31.29 7.58
CA ALA A 62 3.30 -30.84 8.75
C ALA A 62 2.21 -29.84 8.38
N GLY A 63 1.02 -30.05 8.93
CA GLY A 63 -0.09 -29.14 8.85
C GLY A 63 0.01 -27.96 9.82
N ARG A 64 -1.08 -27.25 9.96
CA ARG A 64 -1.22 -26.18 10.95
C ARG A 64 -1.54 -26.80 12.31
N ARG A 65 -1.06 -26.15 13.37
CA ARG A 65 -1.38 -26.53 14.74
C ARG A 65 -2.89 -26.46 14.96
N ASP A 66 -3.45 -27.55 15.48
CA ASP A 66 -4.87 -27.63 15.79
C ASP A 66 -5.23 -26.94 17.12
N ARG A 67 -6.54 -26.96 17.47
CA ARG A 67 -7.05 -26.37 18.72
C ARG A 67 -6.54 -27.08 19.99
N GLN A 68 -6.13 -28.33 19.86
CA GLN A 68 -5.56 -29.14 20.97
C GLN A 68 -4.07 -28.90 21.14
N GLY A 69 -3.46 -28.15 20.22
CA GLY A 69 -2.04 -27.84 20.25
C GLY A 69 -1.17 -28.84 19.55
N CYS A 70 -1.74 -29.82 18.86
CA CYS A 70 -1.04 -30.88 18.12
C CYS A 70 -0.81 -30.44 16.67
N TYR A 71 0.17 -31.01 16.01
CA TYR A 71 0.38 -30.86 14.57
C TYR A 71 -0.09 -32.12 13.86
N PRO A 72 -1.06 -32.03 12.93
CA PRO A 72 -1.37 -33.12 12.02
C PRO A 72 -0.22 -33.21 11.00
N VAL A 73 0.16 -34.47 10.70
CA VAL A 73 1.32 -34.76 9.85
C VAL A 73 0.96 -35.85 8.84
N LEU A 74 1.32 -35.59 7.59
CA LEU A 74 1.28 -36.58 6.53
C LEU A 74 2.71 -37.08 6.26
N VAL A 75 2.86 -38.38 6.19
CA VAL A 75 4.13 -39.04 5.92
C VAL A 75 3.98 -39.90 4.67
N THR A 76 4.91 -39.79 3.75
CA THR A 76 4.95 -40.59 2.52
C THR A 76 6.37 -41.13 2.28
N HIS A 77 6.48 -42.24 1.58
CA HIS A 77 7.77 -42.83 1.23
C HIS A 77 8.54 -41.90 0.25
N LYS A 78 9.64 -41.36 0.70
CA LYS A 78 10.42 -40.32 0.06
C LYS A 78 10.87 -40.65 -1.38
N ALA A 79 11.40 -41.86 -1.58
CA ALA A 79 11.88 -42.27 -2.90
C ALA A 79 10.74 -42.41 -3.92
N ARG A 80 9.59 -42.98 -3.50
CA ARG A 80 8.40 -43.09 -4.36
C ARG A 80 7.83 -41.75 -4.72
N PHE A 81 7.72 -40.85 -3.77
CA PHE A 81 7.23 -39.51 -3.99
C PHE A 81 8.13 -38.70 -4.94
N ARG A 82 9.45 -38.79 -4.76
CA ARG A 82 10.42 -38.19 -5.67
C ARG A 82 10.30 -38.73 -7.10
N ALA A 83 10.21 -40.06 -7.23
CA ALA A 83 10.06 -40.68 -8.57
C ALA A 83 8.78 -40.23 -9.27
N LEU A 84 7.66 -40.10 -8.55
CA LEU A 84 6.41 -39.61 -9.09
C LEU A 84 6.54 -38.18 -9.60
N LEU A 85 7.09 -37.26 -8.78
CA LEU A 85 7.28 -35.86 -9.18
C LEU A 85 8.24 -35.73 -10.36
N GLN A 86 9.31 -36.52 -10.40
CA GLN A 86 10.24 -36.56 -11.53
C GLN A 86 9.56 -37.04 -12.82
N LEU A 87 8.74 -38.08 -12.74
CA LEU A 87 7.98 -38.59 -13.90
C LEU A 87 7.03 -37.48 -14.44
N LEU A 88 6.30 -36.81 -13.57
CA LEU A 88 5.41 -35.72 -13.97
C LEU A 88 6.19 -34.55 -14.61
N ALA A 89 7.34 -34.19 -14.03
CA ALA A 89 8.22 -33.17 -14.58
C ALA A 89 8.76 -33.55 -15.99
N GLN A 90 9.17 -34.82 -16.19
CA GLN A 90 9.60 -35.34 -17.50
C GLN A 90 8.48 -35.27 -18.55
N LEU A 91 7.24 -35.43 -18.13
CA LEU A 91 6.07 -35.28 -18.98
C LEU A 91 5.64 -33.82 -19.20
N GLY A 92 6.36 -32.87 -18.65
CA GLY A 92 6.06 -31.42 -18.77
C GLY A 92 4.89 -30.94 -17.91
N VAL A 93 4.45 -31.74 -16.94
CA VAL A 93 3.40 -31.36 -16.00
C VAL A 93 3.97 -30.53 -14.86
N HIS A 94 3.50 -29.30 -14.71
CA HIS A 94 3.91 -28.42 -13.63
C HIS A 94 3.02 -28.59 -12.40
N VAL A 95 3.51 -29.36 -11.40
CA VAL A 95 2.79 -29.59 -10.14
C VAL A 95 2.96 -28.38 -9.23
N SER A 96 1.87 -27.74 -8.87
CA SER A 96 1.83 -26.54 -8.00
C SER A 96 1.53 -26.85 -6.55
N SER A 97 0.78 -27.94 -6.28
CA SER A 97 0.52 -28.45 -4.94
C SER A 97 0.23 -29.95 -5.01
N VAL A 98 0.48 -30.65 -3.91
CA VAL A 98 0.16 -32.08 -3.77
C VAL A 98 -0.62 -32.26 -2.48
N GLN A 99 -1.85 -32.74 -2.60
CA GLN A 99 -2.76 -32.98 -1.50
C GLN A 99 -3.13 -34.45 -1.42
N VAL A 100 -3.65 -34.89 -0.28
CA VAL A 100 -4.10 -36.27 -0.08
C VAL A 100 -5.63 -36.27 0.03
N ASP A 101 -6.29 -37.22 -0.66
CA ASP A 101 -7.74 -37.28 -0.77
C ASP A 101 -8.44 -37.28 0.61
N ALA A 102 -8.02 -38.12 1.54
CA ALA A 102 -8.57 -38.17 2.90
C ALA A 102 -8.41 -36.83 3.66
N ASN A 103 -7.35 -36.10 3.38
CA ASN A 103 -7.08 -34.82 4.06
C ASN A 103 -7.86 -33.62 3.48
N LEU A 104 -8.63 -33.83 2.42
CA LEU A 104 -9.58 -32.86 1.89
C LEU A 104 -10.95 -32.94 2.57
N LEU A 105 -11.22 -33.99 3.30
CA LEU A 105 -12.49 -34.19 3.98
C LEU A 105 -12.58 -33.33 5.26
N PRO A 106 -13.79 -32.97 5.72
CA PRO A 106 -13.97 -32.13 6.90
C PRO A 106 -13.38 -32.74 8.16
N ASP A 107 -12.75 -31.93 9.01
CA ASP A 107 -12.12 -32.37 10.27
C ASP A 107 -13.10 -32.45 11.46
N ASP A 108 -14.32 -31.90 11.31
CA ASP A 108 -15.30 -31.78 12.38
C ASP A 108 -16.16 -33.05 12.58
N SER A 109 -16.15 -33.93 11.59
CA SER A 109 -16.90 -35.18 11.60
C SER A 109 -16.10 -36.29 10.91
N THR A 110 -16.28 -37.54 11.35
CA THR A 110 -15.65 -38.69 10.67
C THR A 110 -16.59 -39.11 9.52
N VAL A 111 -16.15 -38.82 8.30
CA VAL A 111 -16.92 -39.04 7.08
C VAL A 111 -16.26 -40.14 6.26
N ALA A 112 -17.05 -41.08 5.76
CA ALA A 112 -16.64 -42.09 4.79
C ALA A 112 -17.23 -41.79 3.43
N VAL A 113 -16.37 -41.60 2.43
CA VAL A 113 -16.76 -41.26 1.05
C VAL A 113 -16.33 -42.36 0.06
N ASP A 114 -17.13 -42.51 -1.00
CA ASP A 114 -16.76 -43.32 -2.16
C ASP A 114 -15.98 -42.45 -3.15
N TRP A 115 -14.73 -42.83 -3.42
CA TRP A 115 -13.87 -42.12 -4.33
C TRP A 115 -13.12 -43.09 -5.27
N TYR A 116 -13.55 -43.18 -6.51
CA TYR A 116 -12.97 -44.09 -7.50
C TYR A 116 -12.86 -45.54 -7.02
N ASP A 117 -13.98 -46.12 -6.61
CA ASP A 117 -14.11 -47.47 -6.09
C ASP A 117 -13.29 -47.75 -4.82
N ARG A 118 -12.90 -46.73 -4.09
CA ARG A 118 -12.21 -46.82 -2.80
C ARG A 118 -13.03 -46.12 -1.72
N ARG A 119 -12.93 -46.67 -0.50
CA ARG A 119 -13.51 -46.01 0.68
C ARG A 119 -12.46 -45.16 1.35
N VAL A 120 -12.66 -43.85 1.33
CA VAL A 120 -11.77 -42.90 1.95
C VAL A 120 -12.49 -42.32 3.17
N VAL A 121 -11.79 -42.36 4.33
CA VAL A 121 -12.29 -41.82 5.59
C VAL A 121 -11.47 -40.59 5.93
N GLY A 122 -12.16 -39.50 6.24
CA GLY A 122 -11.56 -38.26 6.71
C GLY A 122 -12.14 -37.82 8.04
N GLY A 123 -11.58 -36.78 8.63
CA GLY A 123 -11.94 -36.23 9.91
C GLY A 123 -10.86 -36.43 10.97
N HIS A 124 -11.22 -37.00 12.11
CA HIS A 124 -10.23 -37.28 13.16
C HIS A 124 -9.22 -38.38 12.78
N VAL A 125 -9.60 -39.22 11.84
CA VAL A 125 -8.79 -40.34 11.32
C VAL A 125 -8.78 -40.26 9.81
N HIS A 126 -7.63 -40.43 9.19
CA HIS A 126 -7.47 -40.42 7.74
C HIS A 126 -7.02 -41.82 7.29
N LEU A 127 -7.91 -42.50 6.58
CA LEU A 127 -7.69 -43.90 6.14
C LEU A 127 -8.25 -44.08 4.74
N ALA A 128 -7.68 -45.03 4.00
CA ALA A 128 -8.30 -45.56 2.79
C ALA A 128 -8.29 -47.08 2.91
N LEU A 129 -9.46 -47.66 2.84
CA LEU A 129 -9.67 -49.09 3.12
C LEU A 129 -10.68 -49.70 2.13
N SER A 130 -10.69 -51.02 2.01
CA SER A 130 -11.79 -51.69 1.35
C SER A 130 -13.08 -51.57 2.21
N THR A 131 -14.24 -51.70 1.59
CA THR A 131 -15.52 -51.62 2.29
C THR A 131 -15.62 -52.66 3.44
N GLU A 132 -15.10 -53.86 3.21
CA GLU A 132 -15.10 -54.94 4.19
C GLU A 132 -14.19 -54.61 5.42
N ALA A 133 -12.98 -54.09 5.14
CA ALA A 133 -12.06 -53.67 6.18
C ALA A 133 -12.63 -52.50 7.00
N LEU A 134 -13.28 -51.54 6.33
CA LEU A 134 -13.88 -50.42 7.02
C LEU A 134 -15.06 -50.83 7.90
N MET A 135 -15.95 -51.71 7.43
CA MET A 135 -17.01 -52.26 8.25
C MET A 135 -16.50 -53.03 9.47
N ALA A 136 -15.38 -53.76 9.34
CA ALA A 136 -14.75 -54.46 10.46
C ALA A 136 -14.14 -53.50 11.50
N LEU A 137 -13.67 -52.33 11.07
CA LEU A 137 -13.06 -51.30 11.91
C LEU A 137 -14.07 -50.31 12.48
N GLU A 138 -15.25 -50.18 11.88
CA GLU A 138 -16.28 -49.20 12.31
C GLU A 138 -16.58 -49.23 13.81
N PRO A 139 -16.68 -50.39 14.49
CA PRO A 139 -16.91 -50.41 15.93
C PRO A 139 -15.78 -49.83 16.78
N LEU A 140 -14.60 -49.63 16.21
CA LEU A 140 -13.43 -49.06 16.90
C LEU A 140 -13.35 -47.54 16.81
N PHE A 141 -14.16 -46.92 15.96
CA PHE A 141 -14.21 -45.46 15.87
C PHE A 141 -14.93 -44.86 17.09
N ALA A 142 -14.41 -43.76 17.61
CA ALA A 142 -14.99 -43.07 18.77
C ALA A 142 -16.37 -42.44 18.48
N ALA A 143 -16.69 -42.21 17.21
CA ALA A 143 -17.97 -41.68 16.73
C ALA A 143 -18.45 -42.50 15.52
N PRO A 144 -19.77 -42.62 15.29
CA PRO A 144 -20.29 -43.33 14.12
C PRO A 144 -19.83 -42.64 12.84
N LEU A 145 -19.53 -43.44 11.81
CA LEU A 145 -19.16 -42.96 10.49
C LEU A 145 -20.39 -42.37 9.77
N ALA A 146 -20.22 -41.17 9.28
CA ALA A 146 -21.20 -40.58 8.34
C ALA A 146 -20.90 -41.11 6.92
N TRP A 147 -21.71 -42.06 6.44
CA TRP A 147 -21.57 -42.62 5.11
C TRP A 147 -22.23 -41.71 4.09
N LEU A 148 -21.47 -41.27 3.11
CA LEU A 148 -21.98 -40.49 1.97
C LEU A 148 -22.16 -41.40 0.77
N ASP A 149 -23.20 -41.14 -0.01
CA ASP A 149 -23.36 -41.79 -1.30
C ASP A 149 -22.33 -41.27 -2.33
N ASN A 150 -22.29 -41.90 -3.50
CA ASN A 150 -21.32 -41.55 -4.54
C ASN A 150 -21.49 -40.11 -5.04
N THR A 151 -22.75 -39.61 -5.13
CA THR A 151 -23.03 -38.26 -5.63
C THR A 151 -22.59 -37.21 -4.63
N ASP A 152 -22.95 -37.40 -3.35
CA ASP A 152 -22.58 -36.48 -2.26
C ASP A 152 -21.07 -36.51 -2.04
N SER A 153 -20.42 -37.68 -2.17
CA SER A 153 -18.97 -37.86 -2.10
C SER A 153 -18.23 -37.06 -3.14
N MET A 154 -18.64 -37.17 -4.41
CA MET A 154 -18.04 -36.42 -5.51
C MET A 154 -18.19 -34.91 -5.30
N THR A 155 -19.37 -34.47 -4.95
CA THR A 155 -19.64 -33.04 -4.69
C THR A 155 -18.79 -32.49 -3.55
N LEU A 156 -18.63 -33.25 -2.46
CA LEU A 156 -17.83 -32.84 -1.32
C LEU A 156 -16.35 -32.67 -1.67
N ILE A 157 -15.80 -33.65 -2.42
CA ILE A 157 -14.38 -33.64 -2.80
C ILE A 157 -14.12 -32.56 -3.84
N GLU A 158 -14.98 -32.42 -4.84
CA GLU A 158 -14.85 -31.34 -5.83
C GLU A 158 -14.90 -29.96 -5.19
N ASP A 159 -15.84 -29.71 -4.29
CA ASP A 159 -15.93 -28.47 -3.54
C ASP A 159 -14.66 -28.20 -2.71
N ALA A 160 -14.09 -29.22 -2.07
CA ALA A 160 -12.87 -29.12 -1.30
C ALA A 160 -11.65 -28.80 -2.20
N LEU A 161 -11.57 -29.38 -3.38
CA LEU A 161 -10.53 -29.08 -4.37
C LEU A 161 -10.62 -27.65 -4.89
N TRP A 162 -11.85 -27.16 -5.18
CA TRP A 162 -12.06 -25.81 -5.71
C TRP A 162 -11.86 -24.71 -4.69
N ARG A 163 -12.34 -24.91 -3.46
CA ARG A 163 -12.28 -23.88 -2.40
C ARG A 163 -10.96 -23.91 -1.61
N GLY A 164 -10.18 -24.97 -1.76
CA GLY A 164 -8.99 -25.22 -0.95
C GLY A 164 -9.39 -25.45 0.51
N HIS A 165 -9.20 -26.63 1.03
CA HIS A 165 -9.47 -26.88 2.46
C HIS A 165 -8.45 -26.13 3.31
N ALA A 166 -8.90 -25.26 4.23
CA ALA A 166 -8.01 -24.39 5.02
C ALA A 166 -7.02 -25.17 5.91
N GLN A 167 -7.26 -26.45 6.14
CA GLN A 167 -6.44 -27.34 6.96
C GLN A 167 -5.70 -28.40 6.12
N SER A 168 -5.93 -28.49 4.81
CA SER A 168 -5.23 -29.47 3.97
C SER A 168 -3.73 -29.26 4.02
N ILE A 169 -3.00 -30.37 4.11
CA ILE A 169 -1.54 -30.39 4.17
C ILE A 169 -1.01 -30.55 2.75
N ASP A 170 -0.25 -29.56 2.28
CA ASP A 170 0.49 -29.70 1.03
C ASP A 170 1.76 -30.51 1.28
N LEU A 171 1.96 -31.57 0.48
CA LEU A 171 3.16 -32.39 0.56
C LEU A 171 4.39 -31.73 -0.06
N LEU A 172 4.23 -30.63 -0.82
CA LEU A 172 5.36 -29.88 -1.36
C LEU A 172 6.03 -28.99 -0.29
N GLN A 173 6.60 -29.64 0.72
CA GLN A 173 7.34 -29.00 1.81
C GLN A 173 8.82 -29.46 1.80
N GLY A 174 9.66 -28.75 2.55
CA GLY A 174 11.07 -29.09 2.71
C GLY A 174 11.82 -29.18 1.38
N GLU A 175 12.41 -30.33 1.09
CA GLU A 175 13.18 -30.58 -0.14
C GLU A 175 12.32 -30.60 -1.42
N PHE A 176 11.02 -30.86 -1.30
CA PHE A 176 10.07 -30.84 -2.42
C PHE A 176 9.35 -29.51 -2.57
N ALA A 177 9.64 -28.54 -1.71
CA ALA A 177 9.04 -27.22 -1.85
C ALA A 177 9.41 -26.61 -3.22
N PRO A 178 8.44 -26.06 -3.96
CA PRO A 178 8.75 -25.39 -5.21
C PRO A 178 9.71 -24.25 -4.94
N ALA A 179 10.74 -24.14 -5.77
CA ALA A 179 11.71 -23.03 -5.66
C ALA A 179 10.93 -21.72 -5.66
N ARG A 180 10.87 -21.06 -4.51
CA ARG A 180 10.26 -19.74 -4.43
C ARG A 180 11.00 -18.84 -5.39
N ARG A 181 10.32 -18.40 -6.44
CA ARG A 181 10.85 -17.39 -7.34
C ARG A 181 11.18 -16.17 -6.48
N ALA A 182 12.43 -16.11 -6.05
CA ALA A 182 12.90 -14.99 -5.25
C ALA A 182 12.62 -13.74 -6.07
N TRP A 183 11.75 -12.89 -5.55
CA TRP A 183 11.52 -11.58 -6.17
C TRP A 183 12.88 -10.90 -6.28
N PRO A 184 13.23 -10.40 -7.46
CA PRO A 184 14.57 -9.85 -7.69
C PRO A 184 14.75 -8.52 -6.95
N TRP A 185 14.73 -8.57 -5.62
CA TRP A 185 14.93 -7.39 -4.77
C TRP A 185 16.23 -6.65 -5.08
N ALA A 186 17.26 -7.39 -5.50
CA ALA A 186 18.53 -6.79 -5.91
C ALA A 186 18.35 -5.88 -7.14
N THR A 187 17.60 -6.31 -8.15
CA THR A 187 17.35 -5.48 -9.34
C THR A 187 16.45 -4.29 -9.03
N VAL A 188 15.45 -4.46 -8.16
CA VAL A 188 14.60 -3.35 -7.69
C VAL A 188 15.43 -2.34 -6.88
N ALA A 189 16.31 -2.82 -5.99
CA ALA A 189 17.20 -1.95 -5.21
C ALA A 189 18.18 -1.19 -6.12
N VAL A 190 18.77 -1.83 -7.12
CA VAL A 190 19.64 -1.17 -8.10
C VAL A 190 18.88 -0.12 -8.90
N ALA A 191 17.66 -0.43 -9.35
CA ALA A 191 16.82 0.53 -10.08
C ALA A 191 16.45 1.73 -9.20
N ALA A 192 16.09 1.52 -7.93
CA ALA A 192 15.81 2.60 -6.99
C ALA A 192 17.04 3.48 -6.71
N LEU A 193 18.22 2.87 -6.54
CA LEU A 193 19.49 3.58 -6.36
C LEU A 193 19.86 4.40 -7.59
N SER A 194 19.66 3.87 -8.79
CA SER A 194 19.93 4.60 -10.04
C SER A 194 19.02 5.82 -10.21
N LEU A 195 17.73 5.70 -9.84
CA LEU A 195 16.80 6.83 -9.85
C LEU A 195 17.20 7.91 -8.85
N LEU A 196 17.60 7.53 -7.64
CA LEU A 196 18.09 8.47 -6.63
C LEU A 196 19.38 9.20 -7.08
N MET A 197 20.30 8.49 -7.73
CA MET A 197 21.52 9.10 -8.30
C MET A 197 21.20 10.08 -9.42
N LEU A 198 20.22 9.75 -10.29
CA LEU A 198 19.76 10.65 -11.34
C LEU A 198 19.11 11.90 -10.77
N ASP A 199 18.24 11.76 -9.79
CA ASP A 199 17.57 12.89 -9.12
C ASP A 199 18.60 13.80 -8.42
N TRP A 200 19.55 13.21 -7.70
CA TRP A 200 20.64 13.95 -7.07
C TRP A 200 21.51 14.69 -8.10
N GLY A 201 21.89 14.02 -9.19
CA GLY A 201 22.66 14.63 -10.27
C GLY A 201 21.92 15.79 -10.94
N PHE A 202 20.61 15.62 -11.21
CA PHE A 202 19.77 16.68 -11.78
C PHE A 202 19.64 17.87 -10.83
N THR A 203 19.48 17.60 -9.53
CA THR A 203 19.38 18.64 -8.50
C THR A 203 20.68 19.43 -8.40
N GLN A 204 21.84 18.78 -8.43
CA GLN A 204 23.16 19.45 -8.43
C GLN A 204 23.38 20.29 -9.68
N ALA A 205 23.02 19.79 -10.85
CA ALA A 205 23.12 20.56 -12.09
C ALA A 205 22.22 21.81 -12.06
N ARG A 206 21.02 21.68 -11.49
CA ARG A 206 20.09 22.80 -11.31
C ARG A 206 20.60 23.86 -10.33
N ILE A 207 21.22 23.44 -9.23
CA ILE A 207 21.86 24.36 -8.26
C ILE A 207 22.95 25.14 -8.96
N GLN A 208 23.88 24.51 -9.68
CA GLN A 208 24.96 25.18 -10.40
C GLN A 208 24.44 26.18 -11.44
N THR A 209 23.38 25.82 -12.18
CA THR A 209 22.80 26.76 -13.17
C THR A 209 22.14 27.96 -12.49
N LEU A 210 21.45 27.76 -11.38
CA LEU A 210 20.84 28.86 -10.61
C LEU A 210 21.88 29.76 -9.95
N GLU A 211 22.95 29.21 -9.41
CA GLU A 211 24.09 29.97 -8.86
C GLU A 211 24.76 30.81 -9.95
N GLY A 212 24.98 30.25 -11.14
CA GLY A 212 25.52 30.97 -12.29
C GLY A 212 24.61 32.14 -12.72
N GLN A 213 23.30 31.92 -12.76
CA GLN A 213 22.32 32.99 -13.07
C GLN A 213 22.29 34.07 -11.98
N ALA A 214 22.34 33.68 -10.71
CA ALA A 214 22.39 34.61 -9.59
C ALA A 214 23.65 35.49 -9.64
N GLN A 215 24.80 34.91 -9.94
CA GLN A 215 26.05 35.65 -10.10
C GLN A 215 26.00 36.64 -11.29
N GLN A 216 25.43 36.21 -12.43
CA GLN A 216 25.25 37.09 -13.58
C GLN A 216 24.31 38.29 -13.29
N LEU A 217 23.18 38.02 -12.64
CA LEU A 217 22.24 39.05 -12.23
C LEU A 217 22.88 40.00 -11.21
N HIS A 218 23.66 39.50 -10.28
CA HIS A 218 24.39 40.31 -9.32
C HIS A 218 25.44 41.21 -10.01
N ALA A 219 26.22 40.66 -10.94
CA ALA A 219 27.17 41.42 -11.73
C ALA A 219 26.48 42.50 -12.56
N GLN A 220 25.36 42.19 -13.21
CA GLN A 220 24.60 43.18 -13.98
C GLN A 220 24.00 44.27 -13.08
N SER A 221 23.52 43.96 -11.89
CA SER A 221 23.01 44.92 -10.93
C SER A 221 24.13 45.87 -10.44
N LEU A 222 25.31 45.32 -10.18
CA LEU A 222 26.49 46.12 -9.81
C LEU A 222 26.89 47.09 -10.95
N GLN A 223 26.93 46.61 -12.18
CA GLN A 223 27.26 47.45 -13.33
C GLN A 223 26.25 48.59 -13.53
N ARG A 224 24.93 48.29 -13.41
CA ARG A 224 23.90 49.31 -13.50
C ARG A 224 23.95 50.30 -12.35
N PHE A 225 24.25 49.85 -11.14
CA PHE A 225 24.43 50.71 -9.99
C PHE A 225 25.60 51.65 -10.16
N GLN A 226 26.76 51.13 -10.60
CA GLN A 226 27.97 51.97 -10.88
C GLN A 226 27.72 52.99 -12.01
N ALA A 227 26.90 52.61 -13.01
CA ALA A 227 26.55 53.55 -14.10
C ALA A 227 25.62 54.70 -13.63
N LEU A 228 24.74 54.43 -12.68
CA LEU A 228 23.80 55.40 -12.11
C LEU A 228 24.42 56.28 -11.03
N TYR A 229 25.38 55.73 -10.28
CA TYR A 229 26.05 56.39 -9.13
C TYR A 229 27.58 56.34 -9.20
N PRO A 230 28.22 57.03 -10.16
CA PRO A 230 29.67 56.95 -10.40
C PRO A 230 30.52 57.48 -9.25
N GLN A 231 29.94 58.23 -8.33
CA GLN A 231 30.61 58.82 -7.18
C GLN A 231 30.81 57.85 -5.99
N GLN A 232 30.20 56.67 -6.02
CA GLN A 232 30.30 55.70 -4.92
C GLN A 232 31.27 54.58 -5.22
N THR A 233 32.49 54.72 -4.70
CA THR A 233 33.64 53.83 -5.00
C THR A 233 33.70 52.56 -4.11
N ARG A 234 32.95 52.48 -3.01
CA ARG A 234 32.98 51.35 -2.09
C ARG A 234 31.59 50.76 -1.86
N ILE A 235 31.31 49.63 -2.50
CA ILE A 235 30.07 48.89 -2.37
C ILE A 235 30.32 47.77 -1.38
N VAL A 236 29.76 47.84 -0.13
CA VAL A 236 29.87 46.82 0.91
C VAL A 236 28.62 45.99 0.95
N ASP A 237 27.45 46.59 0.74
CA ASP A 237 26.16 45.88 0.68
C ASP A 237 25.22 46.71 -0.23
N LEU A 238 24.90 46.15 -1.42
CA LEU A 238 24.08 46.82 -2.43
C LEU A 238 22.65 47.05 -1.93
N SER A 239 22.10 46.09 -1.15
CA SER A 239 20.72 46.17 -0.63
C SER A 239 20.58 47.28 0.41
N ALA A 240 21.53 47.33 1.35
CA ALA A 240 21.54 48.37 2.38
C ALA A 240 21.78 49.75 1.85
N GLN A 241 22.62 49.91 0.79
CA GLN A 241 22.88 51.16 0.14
C GLN A 241 21.72 51.64 -0.70
N LEU A 242 21.02 50.73 -1.41
CA LEU A 242 19.79 51.04 -2.12
C LEU A 242 18.67 51.51 -1.17
N ASP A 243 18.50 50.84 -0.05
CA ASP A 243 17.52 51.22 0.99
C ASP A 243 17.83 52.61 1.58
N ALA A 244 19.11 52.94 1.80
CA ALA A 244 19.51 54.24 2.29
C ALA A 244 19.28 55.34 1.25
N LEU A 245 19.55 55.09 -0.02
CA LEU A 245 19.29 56.00 -1.12
C LEU A 245 17.80 56.20 -1.43
N GLN A 246 17.01 55.14 -1.31
CA GLN A 246 15.55 55.23 -1.41
C GLN A 246 14.94 56.02 -0.25
N LYS A 247 15.48 55.92 0.95
CA LYS A 247 15.06 56.75 2.10
C LYS A 247 15.43 58.22 1.96
N GLN A 248 16.53 58.53 1.26
CA GLN A 248 16.93 59.92 0.94
C GLN A 248 16.18 60.50 -0.27
N GLY A 249 15.72 59.65 -1.19
CA GLY A 249 14.99 60.03 -2.38
C GLY A 249 13.51 59.65 -2.34
N ALA A 250 12.89 59.60 -1.13
CA ALA A 250 11.52 59.13 -0.95
C ALA A 250 10.56 59.99 -1.82
N THR A 251 10.30 59.44 -3.01
CA THR A 251 9.21 59.90 -3.85
C THR A 251 7.87 59.58 -3.19
N PRO A 252 6.85 60.43 -3.32
CA PRO A 252 5.54 60.28 -2.65
C PRO A 252 4.83 58.92 -2.93
N SER A 253 5.20 58.23 -3.99
CA SER A 253 4.59 56.96 -4.39
C SER A 253 4.80 55.80 -3.37
N ALA A 254 5.95 55.73 -2.71
CA ALA A 254 6.21 54.65 -1.72
C ALA A 254 5.35 54.80 -0.46
N THR A 255 5.04 56.03 -0.08
CA THR A 255 4.16 56.37 1.05
C THR A 255 2.70 56.03 0.74
N ALA A 256 2.27 56.21 -0.50
CA ALA A 256 0.91 55.90 -0.96
C ALA A 256 0.65 54.38 -0.96
N LEU A 257 1.63 53.56 -1.39
CA LEU A 257 1.52 52.10 -1.36
C LEU A 257 1.51 51.54 0.08
N ALA A 258 2.34 52.07 0.97
CA ALA A 258 2.36 51.68 2.38
C ALA A 258 1.04 52.01 3.10
N ARG A 259 0.42 53.15 2.76
CA ARG A 259 -0.93 53.51 3.26
C ARG A 259 -2.00 52.56 2.74
N LEU A 260 -1.93 52.14 1.48
CA LEU A 260 -2.85 51.17 0.91
C LEU A 260 -2.77 49.82 1.62
N VAL A 261 -1.57 49.26 1.89
CA VAL A 261 -1.38 48.03 2.60
C VAL A 261 -1.97 48.11 4.01
N ARG A 262 -1.75 49.20 4.74
CA ARG A 262 -2.37 49.41 6.06
C ARG A 262 -3.89 49.49 5.96
N LEU A 263 -4.44 50.14 4.97
CA LEU A 263 -5.88 50.24 4.75
C LEU A 263 -6.49 48.86 4.51
N THR A 264 -5.82 48.03 3.71
CA THR A 264 -6.31 46.68 3.39
C THR A 264 -6.24 45.75 4.64
N GLU A 265 -5.17 45.83 5.42
CA GLU A 265 -5.02 44.96 6.61
C GLU A 265 -5.87 45.41 7.80
N GLN A 266 -5.90 46.72 8.10
CA GLN A 266 -6.49 47.19 9.34
C GLN A 266 -7.96 47.59 9.22
N VAL A 267 -8.37 47.99 8.05
CA VAL A 267 -9.73 48.53 7.85
C VAL A 267 -10.61 47.54 7.08
N ILE A 268 -10.16 47.02 5.98
CA ILE A 268 -10.95 46.15 5.10
C ILE A 268 -10.89 44.68 5.60
N GLY A 269 -9.74 44.20 6.04
CA GLY A 269 -9.53 42.80 6.44
C GLY A 269 -10.32 42.35 7.66
N ALA A 270 -10.92 43.26 8.43
CA ALA A 270 -11.76 42.98 9.59
C ALA A 270 -13.27 42.83 9.27
N GLY A 271 -13.69 42.94 8.00
CA GLY A 271 -15.09 42.84 7.57
C GLY A 271 -15.28 41.84 6.42
N ASN A 272 -16.54 41.43 6.22
CA ASN A 272 -16.92 40.54 5.11
C ASN A 272 -17.15 41.33 3.82
N ILE A 273 -16.11 42.08 3.37
CA ILE A 273 -16.15 43.02 2.27
C ILE A 273 -15.27 42.53 1.14
N ASP A 274 -15.81 42.50 -0.05
CA ASP A 274 -15.13 42.04 -1.25
C ASP A 274 -14.64 43.23 -2.07
N VAL A 275 -13.33 43.35 -2.26
CA VAL A 275 -12.72 44.45 -3.05
C VAL A 275 -12.67 44.01 -4.49
N GLN A 276 -13.40 44.74 -5.37
CA GLN A 276 -13.49 44.39 -6.77
C GLN A 276 -12.44 45.11 -7.62
N ARG A 277 -12.12 46.38 -7.30
CA ARG A 277 -11.20 47.18 -8.12
C ARG A 277 -10.49 48.23 -7.28
N LEU A 278 -9.25 48.47 -7.65
CA LEU A 278 -8.34 49.40 -7.01
C LEU A 278 -7.72 50.27 -8.09
N ASP A 279 -8.04 51.56 -8.11
CA ASP A 279 -7.48 52.54 -9.04
C ASP A 279 -6.76 53.63 -8.27
N PHE A 280 -5.52 53.95 -8.66
CA PHE A 280 -4.74 55.07 -8.10
C PHE A 280 -4.58 56.16 -9.16
N ARG A 281 -4.86 57.41 -8.77
CA ARG A 281 -4.54 58.59 -9.58
C ARG A 281 -3.74 59.57 -8.74
N SER A 282 -2.62 59.99 -9.28
CA SER A 282 -1.79 61.05 -8.64
C SER A 282 -2.57 62.35 -8.59
N GLY A 283 -2.81 62.87 -7.38
CA GLY A 283 -3.64 64.04 -7.10
C GLY A 283 -5.06 63.76 -6.62
N ASP A 284 -5.68 62.63 -7.01
CA ASP A 284 -7.03 62.24 -6.56
C ASP A 284 -6.98 61.17 -5.44
N GLY A 285 -5.83 60.55 -5.21
CA GLY A 285 -5.65 59.46 -4.25
C GLY A 285 -6.15 58.09 -4.75
N TRP A 286 -6.49 57.21 -3.83
CA TRP A 286 -6.97 55.85 -4.11
C TRP A 286 -8.50 55.80 -4.23
N LYS A 287 -9.00 55.17 -5.29
CA LYS A 287 -10.40 54.79 -5.48
C LYS A 287 -10.53 53.27 -5.33
N VAL A 288 -11.25 52.82 -4.28
CA VAL A 288 -11.48 51.42 -4.00
C VAL A 288 -12.93 51.09 -4.27
N GLN A 289 -13.18 50.21 -5.23
CA GLN A 289 -14.51 49.70 -5.52
C GLN A 289 -14.72 48.43 -4.73
N LEU A 290 -15.75 48.38 -3.91
CA LEU A 290 -16.00 47.22 -3.02
C LEU A 290 -17.49 46.87 -2.96
N THR A 291 -17.75 45.65 -2.54
CA THR A 291 -19.10 45.13 -2.32
C THR A 291 -19.23 44.68 -0.87
N ALA A 292 -20.22 45.24 -0.18
CA ALA A 292 -20.57 44.91 1.20
C ALA A 292 -21.94 44.21 1.28
N SER A 293 -22.21 43.53 2.36
CA SER A 293 -23.51 42.86 2.58
C SER A 293 -24.63 43.82 2.96
N SER A 294 -24.28 44.97 3.53
CA SER A 294 -25.25 45.99 3.97
C SER A 294 -24.67 47.40 4.03
N PHE A 295 -25.54 48.42 4.02
CA PHE A 295 -25.12 49.81 4.25
C PHE A 295 -24.48 50.03 5.60
N ASN A 296 -24.91 49.27 6.62
CA ASN A 296 -24.37 49.35 7.97
C ASN A 296 -22.89 48.96 8.03
N GLU A 297 -22.47 48.00 7.21
CA GLU A 297 -21.06 47.61 7.08
C GLU A 297 -20.19 48.72 6.46
N LEU A 298 -20.74 49.46 5.52
CA LEU A 298 -20.04 50.61 4.93
C LEU A 298 -19.85 51.76 5.94
N ASP A 299 -20.85 52.01 6.77
CA ASP A 299 -20.75 53.00 7.86
C ASP A 299 -19.73 52.60 8.92
N GLN A 300 -19.72 51.31 9.30
CA GLN A 300 -18.69 50.75 10.20
C GLN A 300 -17.28 50.87 9.60
N LEU A 301 -17.15 50.67 8.29
CA LEU A 301 -15.88 50.81 7.61
C LEU A 301 -15.37 52.27 7.64
N ARG A 302 -16.26 53.20 7.47
CA ARG A 302 -15.96 54.64 7.56
C ARG A 302 -15.49 55.01 8.98
N GLU A 303 -16.18 54.51 9.98
CA GLU A 303 -15.88 54.80 11.39
C GLU A 303 -14.53 54.19 11.80
N ARG A 304 -14.22 52.97 11.38
CA ARG A 304 -12.89 52.33 11.57
C ARG A 304 -11.78 53.08 10.84
N GLY A 305 -12.05 53.57 9.62
CA GLY A 305 -11.11 54.39 8.88
C GLY A 305 -10.78 55.69 9.61
N GLN A 306 -11.77 56.35 10.22
CA GLN A 306 -11.56 57.54 11.03
C GLN A 306 -10.74 57.22 12.30
N GLN A 307 -11.05 56.13 13.03
CA GLN A 307 -10.32 55.72 14.23
C GLN A 307 -8.87 55.32 13.92
N SER A 308 -8.60 54.81 12.73
CA SER A 308 -7.25 54.44 12.27
C SER A 308 -6.44 55.58 11.68
N GLY A 309 -6.96 56.81 11.73
CA GLY A 309 -6.30 58.00 11.16
C GLY A 309 -6.29 58.05 9.65
N MET A 310 -7.17 57.31 9.01
CA MET A 310 -7.33 57.27 7.56
C MET A 310 -8.79 57.66 7.18
N PRO A 311 -9.11 58.91 7.03
CA PRO A 311 -10.47 59.35 6.72
C PRO A 311 -10.88 58.82 5.34
N LEU A 312 -11.92 57.98 5.32
CA LEU A 312 -12.51 57.45 4.10
C LEU A 312 -13.75 58.23 3.73
N ARG A 313 -13.84 58.62 2.45
CA ARG A 313 -15.07 59.16 1.90
C ARG A 313 -15.79 58.12 1.08
N ILE A 314 -17.06 57.87 1.42
CA ILE A 314 -17.92 56.98 0.64
C ILE A 314 -18.50 57.80 -0.49
N GLY A 315 -18.18 57.41 -1.71
CA GLY A 315 -18.79 57.98 -2.94
C GLY A 315 -20.15 57.35 -3.23
N ASN A 316 -20.45 57.13 -4.50
CA ASN A 316 -21.72 56.52 -4.89
C ASN A 316 -21.85 55.09 -4.35
N ALA A 317 -22.91 54.83 -3.57
CA ALA A 317 -23.30 53.51 -3.13
C ALA A 317 -24.62 53.13 -3.80
N SER A 318 -24.69 51.99 -4.43
CA SER A 318 -25.91 51.44 -5.05
C SER A 318 -26.17 50.03 -4.57
N LYS A 319 -27.46 49.71 -4.36
CA LYS A 319 -27.89 48.38 -4.00
C LYS A 319 -28.10 47.55 -5.27
N ASP A 320 -27.36 46.47 -5.38
CA ASP A 320 -27.48 45.52 -6.48
C ASP A 320 -27.90 44.15 -5.88
N GLY A 321 -29.18 43.80 -6.04
CA GLY A 321 -29.77 42.59 -5.46
C GLY A 321 -29.73 42.59 -3.93
N ASN A 322 -28.96 41.64 -3.37
CA ASN A 322 -28.80 41.45 -1.93
C ASN A 322 -27.45 42.02 -1.40
N ARG A 323 -26.69 42.72 -2.21
CA ARG A 323 -25.38 43.32 -1.86
C ARG A 323 -25.38 44.83 -2.18
N VAL A 324 -24.47 45.54 -1.55
CA VAL A 324 -24.31 47.00 -1.76
C VAL A 324 -22.92 47.24 -2.36
N SER A 325 -22.88 47.76 -3.56
CA SER A 325 -21.63 48.21 -4.21
C SER A 325 -21.36 49.68 -3.88
N ALA A 326 -20.16 49.99 -3.43
CA ALA A 326 -19.75 51.32 -3.08
C ALA A 326 -18.33 51.65 -3.56
N VAL A 327 -18.08 52.92 -3.83
CA VAL A 327 -16.75 53.43 -4.16
C VAL A 327 -16.23 54.25 -2.98
N LEU A 328 -15.12 53.80 -2.42
CA LEU A 328 -14.40 54.53 -1.38
C LEU A 328 -13.30 55.37 -2.00
N MET A 329 -13.16 56.60 -1.53
CA MET A 329 -12.05 57.48 -1.87
C MET A 329 -11.19 57.73 -0.64
N LEU A 330 -9.89 57.54 -0.82
CA LEU A 330 -8.87 57.89 0.18
C LEU A 330 -8.12 59.10 -0.33
N GLU A 331 -8.37 60.25 0.30
CA GLU A 331 -7.70 61.50 -0.09
C GLU A 331 -6.22 61.46 0.31
N GLU A 332 -5.37 61.96 -0.57
CA GLU A 332 -3.97 62.19 -0.31
C GLU A 332 -3.86 63.46 0.56
N THR A 333 -3.86 63.32 1.89
CA THR A 333 -3.51 64.44 2.77
C THR A 333 -2.02 64.71 2.64
N LEU A 334 -1.69 65.81 2.02
CA LEU A 334 -0.36 66.42 1.91
C LEU A 334 0.33 66.55 3.29
#